data_7158ace372d9f86d0161d281c38a5fc9
#
_entry.id   7158ace372d9f86d0161d281c38a5fc9
#
_cell.length_a   1.000
_cell.length_b   1.000
_cell.length_c   1.000
_cell.angle_alpha   90.00
_cell.angle_beta   90.00
_cell.angle_gamma   90.00
#
_symmetry.space_group_name_H-M   'P 1'
#
loop_
_entity.id
_entity.type
_entity.pdbx_description
1 polymer ?
#
loop_
_entity_poly.entity_id
_entity_poly.type
_entity_poly.pdbx_seq_one_letter_code
_entity_poly.pdbx_strand_id
1 'polypeptide(L)' 'MLKPGDLIKDNGDGDFGLVTSEVCSYNTIEGPAGQYVWVKWNIFSKSQRMSMTAIEKGWVEVTSEAR' A
#
# COMPACT_ATOMS: atom_id res chain seq x y z
N MET A 1 5.14 9.80 -2.93
CA MET A 1 5.55 8.41 -2.66
C MET A 1 5.04 8.00 -1.28
N LEU A 2 4.57 6.78 -1.14
CA LEU A 2 4.07 6.30 0.14
C LEU A 2 5.20 6.12 1.15
N LYS A 3 4.89 6.37 2.41
CA LYS A 3 5.83 6.23 3.53
C LYS A 3 5.06 5.81 4.78
N PRO A 4 5.76 5.31 5.81
CA PRO A 4 5.09 4.93 7.05
C PRO A 4 4.31 6.11 7.64
N GLY A 5 3.10 5.83 8.08
CA GLY A 5 2.20 6.82 8.63
C GLY A 5 1.19 7.39 7.66
N ASP A 6 1.34 7.13 6.37
CA ASP A 6 0.34 7.57 5.38
C ASP A 6 -0.94 6.76 5.56
N LEU A 7 -2.08 7.43 5.42
CA LEU A 7 -3.39 6.79 5.42
C LEU A 7 -3.87 6.61 3.98
N ILE A 8 -4.38 5.44 3.71
CA ILE A 8 -4.91 5.08 2.39
C ILE A 8 -6.32 4.53 2.55
N LYS A 9 -7.05 4.55 1.44
CA LYS A 9 -8.43 4.05 1.39
C LYS A 9 -8.59 3.13 0.20
N ASP A 10 -9.17 1.96 0.44
CA ASP A 10 -9.57 1.05 -0.62
C ASP A 10 -10.88 1.55 -1.22
N ASN A 11 -10.86 1.90 -2.49
CA ASN A 11 -12.03 2.44 -3.18
C ASN A 11 -13.10 1.39 -3.48
N GLY A 12 -12.76 0.12 -3.43
CA GLY A 12 -13.73 -0.96 -3.60
C GLY A 12 -14.57 -1.19 -2.35
N ASP A 13 -13.90 -1.38 -1.21
CA ASP A 13 -14.56 -1.73 0.05
C ASP A 13 -14.80 -0.54 0.96
N GLY A 14 -14.10 0.56 0.73
CA GLY A 14 -14.17 1.72 1.61
C GLY A 14 -13.34 1.60 2.88
N ASP A 15 -12.52 0.58 3.00
CA ASP A 15 -11.67 0.38 4.16
C ASP A 15 -10.48 1.33 4.16
N PHE A 16 -10.07 1.73 5.35
CA PHE A 16 -8.87 2.54 5.54
C PHE A 16 -7.72 1.66 5.98
N GLY A 17 -6.52 2.03 5.54
CA GLY A 17 -5.30 1.35 5.94
C GLY A 17 -4.21 2.34 6.33
N LEU A 18 -3.30 1.87 7.17
CA LEU A 18 -2.13 2.63 7.57
C LEU A 18 -0.90 1.99 6.95
N VAL A 19 -0.15 2.78 6.18
CA VAL A 19 1.12 2.32 5.63
C VAL A 19 2.12 2.17 6.76
N THR A 20 2.73 0.99 6.88
CA THR A 20 3.63 0.67 8.00
C THR A 20 5.08 0.49 7.57
N SER A 21 5.36 0.60 6.28
CA SER A 21 6.73 0.50 5.77
C SER A 21 6.98 1.50 4.65
N GLU A 22 8.26 1.69 4.34
CA GLU A 22 8.64 2.38 3.12
C GLU A 22 8.38 1.49 1.92
N VAL A 23 8.43 2.08 0.72
CA VAL A 23 8.27 1.33 -0.52
C VAL A 23 9.41 0.33 -0.66
N CYS A 24 9.05 -0.93 -0.84
CA CYS A 24 9.98 -2.03 -1.06
C CYS A 24 9.91 -2.46 -2.52
N SER A 25 10.99 -3.01 -3.03
CA SER A 25 11.03 -3.57 -4.37
C SER A 25 11.25 -5.07 -4.31
N TYR A 26 10.72 -5.78 -5.28
CA TYR A 26 10.98 -7.20 -5.42
C TYR A 26 11.20 -7.57 -6.88
N ASN A 27 11.97 -8.62 -7.09
CA ASN A 27 12.28 -9.15 -8.41
C ASN A 27 11.75 -10.56 -8.54
N THR A 28 11.43 -10.94 -9.78
CA THR A 28 11.12 -12.31 -10.12
C THR A 28 12.24 -12.87 -11.00
N ILE A 29 12.16 -14.17 -11.30
CA ILE A 29 13.06 -14.80 -12.25
C ILE A 29 13.00 -14.10 -13.61
N GLU A 30 11.85 -13.54 -13.97
CA GLU A 30 11.64 -12.87 -15.25
C GLU A 30 12.05 -11.41 -15.25
N GLY A 31 12.48 -10.88 -14.11
CA GLY A 31 12.93 -9.50 -13.98
C GLY A 31 12.25 -8.75 -12.85
N PRO A 32 12.36 -7.42 -12.84
CA PRO A 32 11.72 -6.61 -11.81
C PRO A 32 10.22 -6.80 -11.82
N ALA A 33 9.64 -7.17 -10.68
CA ALA A 33 8.21 -7.40 -10.57
C ALA A 33 7.45 -6.18 -10.06
N GLY A 34 8.15 -5.18 -9.53
CA GLY A 34 7.53 -3.96 -9.09
C GLY A 34 7.79 -3.64 -7.63
N GLN A 35 6.94 -2.82 -7.08
CA GLN A 35 7.11 -2.26 -5.75
C GLN A 35 5.87 -2.54 -4.90
N TYR A 36 6.07 -2.59 -3.60
CA TYR A 36 5.00 -2.81 -2.65
C TYR A 36 5.28 -2.07 -1.35
N VAL A 37 4.23 -1.90 -0.54
CA VAL A 37 4.33 -1.41 0.83
C VAL A 37 3.57 -2.37 1.74
N TRP A 38 3.90 -2.33 3.02
CA TRP A 38 3.13 -3.02 4.04
C TRP A 38 2.05 -2.08 4.54
N VAL A 39 0.83 -2.61 4.67
CA VAL A 39 -0.34 -1.85 5.10
C VAL A 39 -1.07 -2.62 6.18
N LYS A 40 -1.43 -1.93 7.23
CA LYS A 40 -2.31 -2.49 8.26
C LYS A 40 -3.71 -1.95 8.02
N TRP A 41 -4.57 -2.81 7.51
CA TRP A 41 -5.96 -2.47 7.27
C TRP A 41 -6.76 -2.58 8.55
N ASN A 42 -7.78 -1.73 8.71
CA ASN A 42 -8.57 -1.68 9.94
C ASN A 42 -9.38 -2.95 10.21
N ILE A 43 -9.64 -3.76 9.18
CA ILE A 43 -10.36 -5.03 9.33
C ILE A 43 -9.41 -6.21 9.61
N PHE A 44 -8.10 -6.00 9.51
CA PHE A 44 -7.10 -7.04 9.73
C PHE A 44 -6.19 -6.65 10.88
N SER A 45 -5.83 -7.62 11.71
CA SER A 45 -4.89 -7.40 12.80
C SER A 45 -3.43 -7.45 12.35
N LYS A 46 -3.16 -7.87 11.13
CA LYS A 46 -1.80 -8.03 10.59
C LYS A 46 -1.58 -7.13 9.40
N SER A 47 -0.33 -6.72 9.20
CA SER A 47 0.07 -6.01 8.00
C SER A 47 0.01 -6.94 6.80
N GLN A 48 -0.39 -6.39 5.66
CA GLN A 48 -0.44 -7.09 4.40
C GLN A 48 0.35 -6.32 3.35
N ARG A 49 0.92 -7.03 2.39
CA ARG A 49 1.58 -6.38 1.26
C ARG A 49 0.54 -5.82 0.31
N MET A 50 0.80 -4.61 -0.16
CA MET A 50 -0.02 -3.99 -1.20
C MET A 50 0.88 -3.54 -2.33
N SER A 51 0.60 -4.01 -3.53
CA SER A 51 1.34 -3.58 -4.72
C SER A 51 1.08 -2.10 -5.00
N MET A 52 2.12 -1.40 -5.41
CA MET A 52 1.98 -0.01 -5.84
C MET A 52 1.08 0.13 -7.07
N THR A 53 0.87 -0.95 -7.80
CA THR A 53 -0.08 -0.98 -8.91
C THR A 53 -1.49 -0.60 -8.48
N ALA A 54 -1.88 -0.94 -7.24
CA ALA A 54 -3.20 -0.58 -6.72
C ALA A 54 -3.39 0.94 -6.68
N ILE A 55 -2.33 1.67 -6.32
CA ILE A 55 -2.37 3.14 -6.34
C ILE A 55 -2.43 3.66 -7.77
N GLU A 56 -1.61 3.11 -8.66
CA GLU A 56 -1.54 3.55 -10.07
C GLU A 56 -2.88 3.36 -10.78
N LYS A 57 -3.59 2.29 -10.47
CA LYS A 57 -4.87 1.98 -11.10
C LYS A 57 -6.07 2.64 -10.42
N GLY A 58 -5.85 3.36 -9.32
CA GLY A 58 -6.91 4.03 -8.61
C GLY A 58 -7.78 3.13 -7.74
N TRP A 59 -7.35 1.88 -7.50
CA TRP A 59 -8.06 0.97 -6.59
C TRP A 59 -7.91 1.39 -5.14
N VAL A 60 -6.81 2.05 -4.83
CA VAL A 60 -6.49 2.58 -3.52
C VAL A 60 -6.00 4.02 -3.69
N GLU A 61 -6.40 4.90 -2.82
CA GLU A 61 -5.96 6.30 -2.84
C GLU A 61 -5.33 6.72 -1.52
N VAL A 62 -4.42 7.67 -1.60
CA VAL A 62 -3.81 8.27 -0.40
C VAL A 62 -4.76 9.35 0.11
N THR A 63 -5.24 9.18 1.34
CA THR A 63 -6.19 10.11 1.96
C THR A 63 -5.53 11.09 2.91
N SER A 64 -4.38 10.72 3.48
CA SER A 64 -3.61 11.59 4.36
C SER A 64 -2.16 11.18 4.31
N GLU A 65 -1.27 12.14 4.11
CA GLU A 65 0.16 11.89 4.07
C GLU A 65 0.79 12.18 5.43
N ALA A 66 1.74 11.33 5.83
CA ALA A 66 2.54 11.54 7.02
C ALA A 66 3.45 12.76 6.83
N ARG A 67 3.65 13.51 7.89
CA ARG A 67 4.48 14.72 7.90
C ARG A 67 5.81 14.50 8.61
#